data_59fbdcb91dd8cef4748b925cfb55b5ac
#
_entry.id   59fbdcb91dd8cef4748b925cfb55b5ac
#
_cell.length_a   1.000
_cell.length_b   1.000
_cell.length_c   1.000
_cell.angle_alpha   90.00
_cell.angle_beta   90.00
_cell.angle_gamma   90.00
#
_symmetry.space_group_name_H-M   'P 1'
#
loop_
_entity.id
_entity.type
_entity.pdbx_description
1 polymer ?
#
loop_
_entity_poly.entity_id
_entity_poly.type
_entity_poly.pdbx_seq_one_letter_code
_entity_poly.pdbx_strand_id
1 'polypeptide(L)'
;GIYPPENLSDCDDTQVMIKALTEGKETIDIMAAGTAMRFLTAYLSVTPGERVITGTARMQQRPIQILVNALRELGAEIEYVHKEGYPPLRIKGSVLKGNEITLKGNVSSQYISALLMIGPTLKDGLTLHLSGEIISRPYINLTLQLMQDFGARAVWTSPNSISVAPQFYKSVPFKVESDWSAASYWYQIAT
;
A
#
# COMPACT_ATOMS: atom_id res chain seq x y z
N GLY A 1 15.42 -16.73 -8.83
CA GLY A 1 14.16 -17.44 -8.78
C GLY A 1 13.11 -16.60 -8.07
N ILE A 2 11.89 -16.68 -8.52
CA ILE A 2 10.75 -16.08 -7.82
C ILE A 2 10.18 -17.17 -6.93
N TYR A 3 10.13 -16.93 -5.63
CA TYR A 3 9.47 -17.83 -4.67
C TYR A 3 8.00 -17.39 -4.56
N PRO A 4 7.03 -18.19 -5.00
CA PRO A 4 5.63 -17.88 -4.75
C PRO A 4 5.36 -17.97 -3.24
N PRO A 5 4.57 -17.05 -2.67
CA PRO A 5 4.18 -17.15 -1.26
C PRO A 5 3.39 -18.43 -1.01
N GLU A 6 3.68 -19.08 0.12
CA GLU A 6 2.93 -20.25 0.59
C GLU A 6 1.73 -19.84 1.45
N ASN A 7 0.71 -20.69 1.53
CA ASN A 7 -0.47 -20.51 2.37
C ASN A 7 -1.25 -19.21 2.07
N LEU A 8 -1.36 -18.87 0.77
CA LEU A 8 -2.20 -17.75 0.35
C LEU A 8 -3.67 -18.02 0.66
N SER A 9 -4.37 -17.00 1.15
CA SER A 9 -5.82 -17.05 1.33
C SER A 9 -6.53 -17.10 -0.03
N ASP A 10 -7.67 -17.78 -0.09
CA ASP A 10 -8.59 -17.81 -1.22
C ASP A 10 -9.62 -16.65 -1.18
N CYS A 11 -9.52 -15.76 -0.20
CA CYS A 11 -10.42 -14.61 -0.08
C CYS A 11 -10.31 -13.64 -1.26
N ASP A 12 -11.38 -12.87 -1.49
CA ASP A 12 -11.49 -11.94 -2.61
C ASP A 12 -10.33 -10.93 -2.65
N ASP A 13 -9.91 -10.38 -1.51
CA ASP A 13 -8.80 -9.41 -1.42
C ASP A 13 -7.49 -9.99 -1.97
N THR A 14 -7.17 -11.24 -1.63
CA THR A 14 -5.99 -11.92 -2.15
C THR A 14 -6.11 -12.20 -3.64
N GLN A 15 -7.26 -12.69 -4.10
CA GLN A 15 -7.47 -13.04 -5.49
C GLN A 15 -7.42 -11.84 -6.43
N VAL A 16 -8.00 -10.69 -6.04
CA VAL A 16 -7.92 -9.49 -6.86
C VAL A 16 -6.52 -8.90 -6.90
N MET A 17 -5.73 -9.02 -5.82
CA MET A 17 -4.31 -8.63 -5.82
C MET A 17 -3.50 -9.48 -6.78
N ILE A 18 -3.65 -10.80 -6.75
CA ILE A 18 -2.95 -11.72 -7.66
C ILE A 18 -3.28 -11.36 -9.11
N LYS A 19 -4.57 -11.21 -9.46
CA LYS A 19 -5.01 -10.82 -10.79
C LYS A 19 -4.41 -9.49 -11.23
N ALA A 20 -4.48 -8.48 -10.38
CA ALA A 20 -3.94 -7.15 -10.69
C ALA A 20 -2.44 -7.17 -11.01
N LEU A 21 -1.67 -8.00 -10.31
CA LEU A 21 -0.22 -8.10 -10.48
C LEU A 21 0.20 -9.01 -11.64
N THR A 22 -0.65 -9.94 -12.10
CA THR A 22 -0.29 -10.97 -13.09
C THR A 22 -0.91 -10.75 -14.46
N GLU A 23 -2.12 -10.17 -14.56
CA GLU A 23 -2.86 -10.10 -15.83
C GLU A 23 -2.44 -8.93 -16.72
N GLY A 24 -1.73 -7.93 -16.22
CA GLY A 24 -1.23 -6.79 -17.02
C GLY A 24 -2.32 -5.95 -17.71
N LYS A 25 -3.55 -5.97 -17.22
CA LYS A 25 -4.69 -5.25 -17.81
C LYS A 25 -4.53 -3.73 -17.67
N GLU A 26 -5.03 -2.99 -18.64
CA GLU A 26 -5.12 -1.53 -18.58
C GLU A 26 -6.11 -1.06 -17.51
N THR A 27 -7.22 -1.78 -17.34
CA THR A 27 -8.22 -1.51 -16.29
C THR A 27 -8.19 -2.62 -15.26
N ILE A 28 -7.95 -2.25 -14.02
CA ILE A 28 -7.85 -3.14 -12.86
C ILE A 28 -9.08 -2.90 -11.98
N ASP A 29 -9.98 -3.88 -11.95
CA ASP A 29 -11.12 -3.88 -11.05
C ASP A 29 -10.79 -4.66 -9.79
N ILE A 30 -10.70 -3.96 -8.66
CA ILE A 30 -10.40 -4.55 -7.35
C ILE A 30 -11.65 -4.90 -6.56
N MET A 31 -12.81 -4.84 -7.18
CA MET A 31 -14.09 -5.15 -6.55
C MET A 31 -14.33 -4.31 -5.28
N ALA A 32 -14.48 -4.95 -4.11
CA ALA A 32 -14.65 -4.30 -2.81
C ALA A 32 -13.37 -4.27 -1.96
N ALA A 33 -12.22 -4.73 -2.50
CA ALA A 33 -10.97 -4.90 -1.78
C ALA A 33 -10.28 -3.56 -1.45
N GLY A 34 -10.55 -3.04 -0.27
CA GLY A 34 -10.05 -1.74 0.16
C GLY A 34 -8.54 -1.66 0.27
N THR A 35 -7.90 -2.71 0.77
CA THR A 35 -6.44 -2.80 0.88
C THR A 35 -5.80 -2.81 -0.51
N ALA A 36 -6.35 -3.60 -1.44
CA ALA A 36 -5.90 -3.64 -2.82
C ALA A 36 -5.96 -2.27 -3.49
N MET A 37 -7.04 -1.51 -3.30
CA MET A 37 -7.16 -0.14 -3.83
C MET A 37 -5.98 0.74 -3.36
N ARG A 38 -5.61 0.72 -2.07
CA ARG A 38 -4.56 1.58 -1.53
C ARG A 38 -3.17 1.14 -1.97
N PHE A 39 -2.88 -0.14 -1.84
CA PHE A 39 -1.56 -0.69 -2.14
C PHE A 39 -1.25 -0.63 -3.64
N LEU A 40 -2.22 -0.99 -4.49
CA LEU A 40 -2.04 -0.90 -5.93
C LEU A 40 -1.96 0.54 -6.43
N THR A 41 -2.67 1.49 -5.83
CA THR A 41 -2.52 2.91 -6.19
C THR A 41 -1.07 3.38 -6.01
N ALA A 42 -0.42 3.04 -4.89
CA ALA A 42 0.99 3.37 -4.68
C ALA A 42 1.92 2.57 -5.63
N TYR A 43 1.70 1.27 -5.75
CA TYR A 43 2.50 0.40 -6.63
C TYR A 43 2.47 0.84 -8.09
N LEU A 44 1.29 1.14 -8.63
CA LEU A 44 1.12 1.58 -10.01
C LEU A 44 1.75 2.95 -10.27
N SER A 45 1.86 3.80 -9.25
CA SER A 45 2.50 5.12 -9.37
C SER A 45 4.00 5.02 -9.66
N VAL A 46 4.66 3.93 -9.25
CA VAL A 46 6.10 3.67 -9.47
C VAL A 46 6.36 2.61 -10.53
N THR A 47 5.31 2.01 -11.09
CA THR A 47 5.41 0.94 -12.11
C THR A 47 5.13 1.52 -13.49
N PRO A 48 6.05 1.44 -14.47
CA PRO A 48 5.85 2.02 -15.79
C PRO A 48 4.57 1.57 -16.47
N GLY A 49 3.93 2.49 -17.18
CA GLY A 49 2.68 2.30 -17.92
C GLY A 49 1.52 3.08 -17.35
N GLU A 50 0.43 3.14 -18.12
CA GLU A 50 -0.82 3.79 -17.70
C GLU A 50 -1.87 2.74 -17.35
N ARG A 51 -2.55 2.92 -16.24
CA ARG A 51 -3.58 2.00 -15.73
C ARG A 51 -4.75 2.79 -15.14
N VAL A 52 -5.93 2.20 -15.27
CA VAL A 52 -7.12 2.68 -14.54
C VAL A 52 -7.42 1.67 -13.43
N ILE A 53 -7.48 2.13 -12.19
CA ILE A 53 -7.90 1.30 -11.06
C ILE A 53 -9.31 1.71 -10.63
N THR A 54 -10.19 0.71 -10.51
CA THR A 54 -11.60 0.90 -10.17
C THR A 54 -12.08 -0.19 -9.21
N GLY A 55 -13.34 -0.17 -8.86
CA GLY A 55 -14.01 -1.19 -8.04
C GLY A 55 -15.51 -1.00 -8.06
N THR A 56 -16.22 -1.73 -7.20
CA THR A 56 -17.69 -1.64 -7.08
C THR A 56 -18.16 -0.22 -6.82
N ALA A 57 -19.44 0.06 -7.07
CA ALA A 57 -20.06 1.36 -6.79
C ALA A 57 -19.81 1.84 -5.34
N ARG A 58 -19.81 0.91 -4.37
CA ARG A 58 -19.46 1.20 -2.96
C ARG A 58 -17.99 1.59 -2.81
N MET A 59 -17.06 0.92 -3.51
CA MET A 59 -15.64 1.26 -3.50
C MET A 59 -15.40 2.65 -4.07
N GLN A 60 -16.10 3.03 -5.13
CA GLN A 60 -16.02 4.36 -5.74
C GLN A 60 -16.55 5.48 -4.84
N GLN A 61 -17.18 5.15 -3.71
CA GLN A 61 -17.60 6.12 -2.67
C GLN A 61 -16.64 6.17 -1.47
N ARG A 62 -15.58 5.38 -1.48
CA ARG A 62 -14.57 5.39 -0.40
C ARG A 62 -13.46 6.39 -0.70
N PRO A 63 -13.21 7.38 0.16
CA PRO A 63 -12.22 8.42 -0.11
C PRO A 63 -10.79 7.83 -0.17
N ILE A 64 -9.99 8.37 -1.09
CA ILE A 64 -8.57 8.01 -1.28
C ILE A 64 -7.68 9.25 -1.42
N GLN A 65 -8.24 10.43 -1.29
CA GLN A 65 -7.59 11.70 -1.56
C GLN A 65 -6.29 11.89 -0.77
N ILE A 66 -6.24 11.45 0.48
CA ILE A 66 -5.04 11.57 1.33
C ILE A 66 -3.85 10.86 0.69
N LEU A 67 -4.03 9.63 0.21
CA LEU A 67 -2.98 8.87 -0.45
C LEU A 67 -2.62 9.49 -1.80
N VAL A 68 -3.61 9.88 -2.59
CA VAL A 68 -3.38 10.49 -3.91
C VAL A 68 -2.60 11.80 -3.77
N ASN A 69 -2.96 12.65 -2.81
CA ASN A 69 -2.24 13.90 -2.57
C ASN A 69 -0.79 13.63 -2.16
N ALA A 70 -0.55 12.68 -1.27
CA ALA A 70 0.79 12.29 -0.85
C ALA A 70 1.63 11.76 -2.03
N LEU A 71 1.05 10.92 -2.89
CA LEU A 71 1.73 10.42 -4.08
C LEU A 71 2.01 11.53 -5.10
N ARG A 72 1.06 12.45 -5.30
CA ARG A 72 1.26 13.62 -6.17
C ARG A 72 2.37 14.55 -5.64
N GLU A 73 2.48 14.72 -4.32
CA GLU A 73 3.57 15.47 -3.68
C GLU A 73 4.94 14.82 -3.95
N LEU A 74 4.99 13.49 -4.01
CA LEU A 74 6.19 12.75 -4.44
C LEU A 74 6.43 12.81 -5.97
N GLY A 75 5.50 13.37 -6.73
CA GLY A 75 5.59 13.55 -8.18
C GLY A 75 4.82 12.54 -9.02
N ALA A 76 3.88 11.79 -8.43
CA ALA A 76 3.05 10.86 -9.19
C ALA A 76 2.01 11.57 -10.07
N GLU A 77 1.80 11.03 -11.28
CA GLU A 77 0.76 11.46 -12.21
C GLU A 77 -0.50 10.61 -11.98
N ILE A 78 -1.46 11.14 -11.21
CA ILE A 78 -2.72 10.47 -10.88
C ILE A 78 -3.88 11.42 -11.17
N GLU A 79 -4.89 10.95 -11.91
CA GLU A 79 -6.12 11.67 -12.21
C GLU A 79 -7.34 10.93 -11.63
N TYR A 80 -8.31 11.69 -11.16
CA TYR A 80 -9.62 11.15 -10.82
C TYR A 80 -10.48 11.07 -12.09
N VAL A 81 -11.00 9.88 -12.42
CA VAL A 81 -11.77 9.67 -13.65
C VAL A 81 -13.14 10.34 -13.58
N HIS A 82 -13.75 10.37 -12.39
CA HIS A 82 -15.09 10.93 -12.20
C HIS A 82 -15.11 12.02 -11.13
N LYS A 83 -15.04 11.63 -9.87
CA LYS A 83 -15.21 12.52 -8.71
C LYS A 83 -13.87 12.73 -8.00
N GLU A 84 -13.50 14.00 -7.80
CA GLU A 84 -12.30 14.37 -7.03
C GLU A 84 -12.32 13.73 -5.64
N GLY A 85 -11.20 13.11 -5.27
CA GLY A 85 -11.02 12.43 -3.98
C GLY A 85 -11.44 10.97 -3.95
N TYR A 86 -12.03 10.44 -5.04
CA TYR A 86 -12.61 9.10 -5.08
C TYR A 86 -12.19 8.30 -6.32
N PRO A 87 -12.12 6.95 -6.22
CA PRO A 87 -11.94 6.11 -7.41
C PRO A 87 -13.12 6.29 -8.41
N PRO A 88 -12.93 5.93 -9.70
CA PRO A 88 -11.75 5.37 -10.31
C PRO A 88 -10.60 6.36 -10.47
N LEU A 89 -9.36 5.83 -10.49
CA LEU A 89 -8.16 6.61 -10.69
C LEU A 89 -7.47 6.18 -11.98
N ARG A 90 -7.00 7.15 -12.77
CA ARG A 90 -6.05 6.94 -13.86
C ARG A 90 -4.66 7.25 -13.33
N ILE A 91 -3.76 6.29 -13.44
CA ILE A 91 -2.41 6.37 -12.88
C ILE A 91 -1.42 6.14 -14.01
N LYS A 92 -0.51 7.08 -14.19
CA LYS A 92 0.62 6.95 -15.08
C LYS A 92 1.88 6.76 -14.25
N GLY A 93 2.38 5.53 -14.22
CA GLY A 93 3.54 5.16 -13.44
C GLY A 93 4.83 5.76 -13.99
N SER A 94 5.62 6.33 -13.10
CA SER A 94 6.87 7.02 -13.42
C SER A 94 7.88 6.93 -12.28
N VAL A 95 9.10 7.41 -12.53
CA VAL A 95 10.09 7.58 -11.47
C VAL A 95 9.72 8.82 -10.66
N LEU A 96 9.31 8.62 -9.41
CA LEU A 96 8.98 9.71 -8.51
C LEU A 96 10.26 10.43 -8.03
N LYS A 97 10.20 11.75 -7.94
CA LYS A 97 11.34 12.60 -7.60
C LYS A 97 11.36 13.08 -6.16
N GLY A 98 10.18 13.08 -5.51
CA GLY A 98 10.06 13.45 -4.10
C GLY A 98 10.55 12.32 -3.19
N ASN A 99 11.03 12.69 -2.02
CA ASN A 99 11.56 11.74 -1.02
C ASN A 99 11.11 12.07 0.41
N GLU A 100 10.26 13.07 0.59
CA GLU A 100 9.78 13.48 1.91
C GLU A 100 8.29 13.78 1.87
N ILE A 101 7.57 13.33 2.90
CA ILE A 101 6.11 13.46 3.02
C ILE A 101 5.71 13.65 4.47
N THR A 102 4.71 14.48 4.71
CA THR A 102 4.08 14.61 6.02
C THR A 102 2.61 14.19 5.96
N LEU A 103 2.22 13.23 6.78
CA LEU A 103 0.83 12.82 6.98
C LEU A 103 0.40 13.04 8.43
N LYS A 104 -0.91 13.15 8.65
CA LYS A 104 -1.46 13.06 10.02
C LYS A 104 -1.32 11.62 10.52
N GLY A 105 -0.89 11.44 11.77
CA GLY A 105 -0.71 10.11 12.37
C GLY A 105 -2.02 9.33 12.60
N ASN A 106 -3.16 10.02 12.58
CA ASN A 106 -4.50 9.44 12.76
C ASN A 106 -5.18 9.03 11.44
N VAL A 107 -4.47 9.08 10.31
CA VAL A 107 -5.00 8.53 9.05
C VAL A 107 -4.95 7.01 9.04
N SER A 108 -5.64 6.39 8.10
CA SER A 108 -5.58 4.94 7.90
C SER A 108 -4.13 4.45 7.74
N SER A 109 -3.74 3.43 8.51
CA SER A 109 -2.45 2.76 8.36
C SER A 109 -2.19 2.24 6.94
N GLN A 110 -3.25 1.93 6.19
CA GLN A 110 -3.11 1.49 4.80
C GLN A 110 -2.46 2.54 3.90
N TYR A 111 -2.71 3.85 4.14
CA TYR A 111 -2.03 4.92 3.40
C TYR A 111 -0.55 4.99 3.75
N ILE A 112 -0.24 4.90 5.04
CA ILE A 112 1.14 4.90 5.55
C ILE A 112 1.91 3.69 4.99
N SER A 113 1.33 2.49 5.11
CA SER A 113 1.93 1.25 4.61
C SER A 113 2.15 1.27 3.10
N ALA A 114 1.18 1.80 2.33
CA ALA A 114 1.30 1.91 0.88
C ALA A 114 2.50 2.78 0.46
N LEU A 115 2.70 3.91 1.13
CA LEU A 115 3.84 4.80 0.88
C LEU A 115 5.17 4.17 1.32
N LEU A 116 5.21 3.54 2.50
CA LEU A 116 6.41 2.87 2.99
C LEU A 116 6.88 1.77 2.03
N MET A 117 5.95 0.94 1.53
CA MET A 117 6.29 -0.18 0.64
C MET A 117 6.89 0.25 -0.69
N ILE A 118 6.54 1.42 -1.23
CA ILE A 118 7.18 1.96 -2.44
C ILE A 118 8.46 2.74 -2.12
N GLY A 119 8.68 3.14 -0.87
CA GLY A 119 9.84 3.93 -0.44
C GLY A 119 11.19 3.41 -0.94
N PRO A 120 11.48 2.10 -0.88
CA PRO A 120 12.74 1.54 -1.39
C PRO A 120 12.97 1.75 -2.89
N THR A 121 11.89 1.92 -3.69
CA THR A 121 11.97 2.11 -5.15
C THR A 121 12.21 3.57 -5.55
N LEU A 122 12.06 4.51 -4.61
CA LEU A 122 12.33 5.93 -4.85
C LEU A 122 13.83 6.17 -4.91
N LYS A 123 14.25 7.08 -5.80
CA LYS A 123 15.66 7.36 -6.07
C LYS A 123 16.46 7.68 -4.80
N ASP A 124 15.89 8.51 -3.93
CA ASP A 124 16.53 8.97 -2.69
C ASP A 124 15.85 8.37 -1.44
N GLY A 125 15.04 7.30 -1.63
CA GLY A 125 14.27 6.68 -0.57
C GLY A 125 13.08 7.53 -0.14
N LEU A 126 12.59 7.33 1.09
CA LEU A 126 11.44 8.04 1.63
C LEU A 126 11.68 8.41 3.09
N THR A 127 11.45 9.66 3.43
CA THR A 127 11.25 10.11 4.82
C THR A 127 9.79 10.44 5.03
N LEU A 128 9.13 9.70 5.91
CA LEU A 128 7.72 9.90 6.23
C LEU A 128 7.57 10.48 7.63
N HIS A 129 7.01 11.68 7.73
CA HIS A 129 6.68 12.34 8.98
C HIS A 129 5.20 12.14 9.33
N LEU A 130 4.92 11.80 10.57
CA LEU A 130 3.57 11.58 11.08
C LEU A 130 3.27 12.66 12.14
N SER A 131 2.38 13.59 11.82
CA SER A 131 2.01 14.67 12.73
C SER A 131 0.86 14.25 13.66
N GLY A 132 0.91 14.66 14.91
CA GLY A 132 -0.09 14.34 15.93
C GLY A 132 -0.02 12.90 16.43
N GLU A 133 -1.13 12.39 16.93
CA GLU A 133 -1.23 11.04 17.50
C GLU A 133 -1.20 9.97 16.41
N ILE A 134 -0.42 8.90 16.62
CA ILE A 134 -0.31 7.76 15.72
C ILE A 134 -1.15 6.61 16.27
N ILE A 135 -2.38 6.46 15.76
CA ILE A 135 -3.35 5.48 16.25
C ILE A 135 -2.96 4.04 15.86
N SER A 136 -2.46 3.85 14.65
CA SER A 136 -2.25 2.53 14.05
C SER A 136 -0.79 2.07 14.06
N ARG A 137 0.00 2.45 15.06
CA ARG A 137 1.42 2.08 15.17
C ARG A 137 1.71 0.57 15.03
N PRO A 138 0.92 -0.36 15.60
CA PRO A 138 1.14 -1.79 15.40
C PRO A 138 1.11 -2.23 13.94
N TYR A 139 0.18 -1.71 13.14
CA TYR A 139 0.10 -2.02 11.70
C TYR A 139 1.26 -1.43 10.90
N ILE A 140 1.74 -0.25 11.29
CA ILE A 140 2.95 0.33 10.70
C ILE A 140 4.15 -0.56 11.01
N ASN A 141 4.32 -0.99 12.26
CA ASN A 141 5.41 -1.87 12.66
C ASN A 141 5.36 -3.22 11.95
N LEU A 142 4.16 -3.79 11.74
CA LEU A 142 3.97 -4.99 10.93
C LEU A 142 4.49 -4.77 9.49
N THR A 143 4.17 -3.63 8.89
CA THR A 143 4.67 -3.28 7.55
C THR A 143 6.20 -3.18 7.54
N LEU A 144 6.80 -2.50 8.51
CA LEU A 144 8.25 -2.37 8.62
C LEU A 144 8.94 -3.74 8.79
N GLN A 145 8.34 -4.64 9.58
CA GLN A 145 8.84 -6.00 9.76
C GLN A 145 8.79 -6.78 8.45
N LEU A 146 7.65 -6.79 7.75
CA LEU A 146 7.52 -7.45 6.46
C LEU A 146 8.51 -6.89 5.42
N MET A 147 8.68 -5.57 5.36
CA MET A 147 9.68 -4.96 4.49
C MET A 147 11.09 -5.48 4.80
N GLN A 148 11.43 -5.62 6.07
CA GLN A 148 12.72 -6.15 6.52
C GLN A 148 12.89 -7.63 6.15
N ASP A 149 11.85 -8.45 6.27
CA ASP A 149 11.86 -9.87 5.90
C ASP A 149 12.14 -10.03 4.40
N PHE A 150 11.64 -9.10 3.58
CA PHE A 150 11.95 -9.01 2.15
C PHE A 150 13.22 -8.19 1.84
N GLY A 151 14.04 -7.90 2.83
CA GLY A 151 15.35 -7.29 2.69
C GLY A 151 15.35 -5.77 2.52
N ALA A 152 14.22 -5.11 2.67
CA ALA A 152 14.11 -3.66 2.60
C ALA A 152 14.08 -3.05 4.00
N ARG A 153 15.12 -2.29 4.35
CA ARG A 153 15.24 -1.66 5.66
C ARG A 153 14.46 -0.35 5.71
N ALA A 154 13.50 -0.30 6.62
CA ALA A 154 12.77 0.90 7.00
C ALA A 154 12.76 1.00 8.53
N VAL A 155 13.05 2.17 9.08
CA VAL A 155 13.25 2.34 10.53
C VAL A 155 12.61 3.63 11.05
N TRP A 156 12.13 3.60 12.28
CA TRP A 156 11.80 4.81 13.01
C TRP A 156 13.07 5.59 13.33
N THR A 157 13.17 6.82 12.86
CA THR A 157 14.28 7.75 13.15
C THR A 157 13.94 8.68 14.32
N SER A 158 12.66 8.83 14.62
CA SER A 158 12.12 9.52 15.78
C SER A 158 10.75 8.92 16.15
N PRO A 159 10.12 9.33 17.27
CA PRO A 159 8.76 8.88 17.59
C PRO A 159 7.73 9.11 16.48
N ASN A 160 7.97 10.06 15.59
CA ASN A 160 7.03 10.51 14.56
C ASN A 160 7.59 10.45 13.14
N SER A 161 8.76 9.87 12.92
CA SER A 161 9.38 9.85 11.59
C SER A 161 9.94 8.47 11.27
N ILE A 162 9.73 8.05 10.03
CA ILE A 162 10.23 6.79 9.48
C ILE A 162 11.10 7.10 8.28
N SER A 163 12.28 6.48 8.20
CA SER A 163 13.15 6.58 7.04
C SER A 163 13.27 5.23 6.33
N VAL A 164 13.17 5.27 5.02
CA VAL A 164 13.32 4.13 4.11
C VAL A 164 14.44 4.45 3.13
N ALA A 165 15.53 3.70 3.17
CA ALA A 165 16.63 3.87 2.23
C ALA A 165 16.28 3.32 0.84
N PRO A 166 16.87 3.88 -0.26
CA PRO A 166 16.75 3.28 -1.60
C PRO A 166 17.38 1.89 -1.60
N GLN A 167 16.65 0.88 -2.03
CA GLN A 167 17.14 -0.50 -2.06
C GLN A 167 16.20 -1.39 -2.88
N PHE A 168 16.61 -2.61 -3.16
CA PHE A 168 15.79 -3.59 -3.86
C PHE A 168 15.22 -4.60 -2.86
N TYR A 169 13.96 -4.95 -3.05
CA TYR A 169 13.39 -6.11 -2.37
C TYR A 169 14.06 -7.40 -2.83
N LYS A 170 14.21 -8.33 -1.91
CA LYS A 170 14.75 -9.66 -2.18
C LYS A 170 13.62 -10.66 -2.37
N SER A 171 13.78 -11.56 -3.32
CA SER A 171 12.90 -12.72 -3.42
C SER A 171 13.33 -13.73 -2.36
N VAL A 172 12.44 -13.97 -1.39
CA VAL A 172 12.67 -14.92 -0.29
C VAL A 172 11.48 -15.86 -0.17
N PRO A 173 11.66 -17.10 0.28
CA PRO A 173 10.55 -17.98 0.66
C PRO A 173 9.75 -17.29 1.77
N PHE A 174 8.43 -17.24 1.60
CA PHE A 174 7.55 -16.61 2.57
C PHE A 174 6.26 -17.43 2.72
N LYS A 175 5.89 -17.71 3.96
CA LYS A 175 4.64 -18.37 4.30
C LYS A 175 3.72 -17.38 5.00
N VAL A 176 2.53 -17.17 4.43
CA VAL A 176 1.52 -16.30 5.01
C VAL A 176 0.98 -16.93 6.28
N GLU A 177 0.97 -16.19 7.38
CA GLU A 177 0.39 -16.62 8.65
C GLU A 177 -1.14 -16.63 8.58
N SER A 178 -1.75 -17.29 9.56
CA SER A 178 -3.21 -17.30 9.72
C SER A 178 -3.72 -15.92 10.14
N ASP A 179 -4.96 -15.61 9.77
CA ASP A 179 -5.60 -14.33 10.10
C ASP A 179 -5.99 -14.26 11.58
N TRP A 180 -5.19 -13.54 12.36
CA TRP A 180 -5.45 -13.29 13.77
C TRP A 180 -6.70 -12.43 14.02
N SER A 181 -7.08 -11.57 13.06
CA SER A 181 -8.33 -10.82 13.15
C SER A 181 -9.54 -11.75 13.06
N ALA A 182 -9.51 -12.74 12.17
CA ALA A 182 -10.53 -13.78 12.10
C ALA A 182 -10.54 -14.63 13.37
N ALA A 183 -9.38 -14.96 13.93
CA ALA A 183 -9.28 -15.70 15.19
C ALA A 183 -9.98 -14.98 16.36
N SER A 184 -10.00 -13.65 16.38
CA SER A 184 -10.63 -12.86 17.45
C SER A 184 -12.11 -13.17 17.64
N TYR A 185 -12.83 -13.51 16.56
CA TYR A 185 -14.25 -13.90 16.66
C TYR A 185 -14.44 -15.23 17.42
N TRP A 186 -13.51 -16.16 17.23
CA TRP A 186 -13.54 -17.44 17.96
C TRP A 186 -13.25 -17.23 19.46
N TYR A 187 -12.33 -16.35 19.81
CA TYR A 187 -12.08 -15.99 21.20
C TYR A 187 -13.31 -15.37 21.85
N GLN A 188 -14.03 -14.49 21.12
CA GLN A 188 -15.25 -13.87 21.65
C GLN A 188 -16.38 -14.89 21.87
N ILE A 189 -16.47 -15.94 21.05
CA ILE A 189 -17.49 -17.00 21.24
C ILE A 189 -17.13 -17.92 22.42
N ALA A 190 -15.85 -18.07 22.73
CA ALA A 190 -15.36 -18.96 23.78
C ALA A 190 -15.38 -18.32 25.17
N THR A 191 -15.68 -17.01 25.29
CA THR A 191 -15.83 -16.25 26.55
C THR A 191 -17.29 -16.09 26.92
#